data_8b81734d90e9bfbede191e14654afbac
#
_entry.id   8b81734d90e9bfbede191e14654afbac
#
_cell.length_a   1.000
_cell.length_b   1.000
_cell.length_c   1.000
_cell.angle_alpha   90.00
_cell.angle_beta   90.00
_cell.angle_gamma   90.00
#
_symmetry.space_group_name_H-M   'P 1'
#
loop_
_entity.id
_entity.type
_entity.pdbx_description
1 polymer ?
#
loop_
_entity_poly.entity_id
_entity_poly.type
_entity_poly.pdbx_seq_one_letter_code
_entity_poly.pdbx_strand_id
1 'polypeptide(L)'
;MVLSAWGRQLDTYARTGTAALGLVAPTPILHRLRLRKEPHELERLREACRISSEAHELARSITRPGMNEAEVQAAMEAHFRSNGARGPAYGSIVAGGDNACVLHYTANTAPLQDGDLLLIDAGCSLEDYYNGDITRTFPVNGRFTAEQRELYSLVLEAQEAAVAVVAPGGTAEAVHDTALRILVEGLVDLGLLIGDVDGIIERGDYRHLYMHRTGHWLGLDVHDVGAYRLGEQPAPLEPGMVLTVEPGLYVSDRLSVPEGQPEIDDRWKGIGIRIEDDVAVTETGHEVLTAGALKSVAAMER
;
A
#
# COMPACT_ATOMS: atom_id res chain seq x y z
N MET A 1 13.85 -7.46 32.98
CA MET A 1 14.77 -6.44 33.54
C MET A 1 14.03 -5.26 34.17
N VAL A 2 13.11 -4.54 33.49
CA VAL A 2 12.38 -3.37 34.03
C VAL A 2 11.55 -3.72 35.29
N LEU A 3 10.73 -4.77 35.22
CA LEU A 3 9.88 -5.19 36.36
C LEU A 3 10.67 -5.54 37.62
N SER A 4 11.83 -6.21 37.46
CA SER A 4 12.70 -6.54 38.60
C SER A 4 13.41 -5.31 39.18
N ALA A 5 13.73 -4.31 38.36
CA ALA A 5 14.29 -3.03 38.86
C ALA A 5 13.21 -2.24 39.64
N TRP A 6 12.00 -2.20 39.11
CA TRP A 6 10.84 -1.56 39.76
C TRP A 6 10.49 -2.22 41.08
N GLY A 7 10.45 -3.56 41.16
CA GLY A 7 10.24 -4.30 42.40
C GLY A 7 11.26 -3.91 43.47
N ARG A 8 12.56 -3.84 43.14
CA ARG A 8 13.60 -3.40 44.09
C ARG A 8 13.40 -1.97 44.58
N GLN A 9 12.90 -1.05 43.74
CA GLN A 9 12.57 0.31 44.17
C GLN A 9 11.40 0.33 45.16
N LEU A 10 10.34 -0.47 44.92
CA LEU A 10 9.21 -0.57 45.83
C LEU A 10 9.63 -1.15 47.22
N ASP A 11 10.53 -2.14 47.21
CA ASP A 11 11.06 -2.73 48.45
C ASP A 11 11.82 -1.72 49.32
N THR A 12 12.41 -0.70 48.70
CA THR A 12 13.16 0.33 49.42
C THR A 12 12.33 1.58 49.75
N TYR A 13 11.09 1.70 49.23
CA TYR A 13 10.26 2.90 49.38
C TYR A 13 10.03 3.30 50.85
N ALA A 14 9.76 2.35 51.74
CA ALA A 14 9.55 2.63 53.12
C ALA A 14 10.72 3.29 53.83
N ARG A 15 11.96 3.14 53.30
CA ARG A 15 13.19 3.73 53.87
C ARG A 15 13.62 4.97 53.13
N THR A 16 13.42 5.07 51.84
CA THR A 16 13.91 6.17 50.99
C THR A 16 12.86 7.23 50.76
N GLY A 17 11.58 6.92 50.90
CA GLY A 17 10.46 7.80 50.55
C GLY A 17 10.32 8.07 49.07
N THR A 18 11.12 7.39 48.24
CA THR A 18 11.16 7.59 46.78
C THR A 18 11.12 6.27 46.05
N ALA A 19 10.13 6.10 45.18
CA ALA A 19 10.03 5.01 44.21
C ALA A 19 9.07 5.41 43.09
N ALA A 20 9.22 4.79 41.92
CA ALA A 20 8.19 4.82 40.91
C ALA A 20 7.02 3.94 41.38
N LEU A 21 5.91 4.57 41.78
CA LEU A 21 4.71 3.88 42.32
C LEU A 21 3.83 3.24 41.25
N GLY A 22 4.17 3.46 39.96
CA GLY A 22 3.46 2.85 38.84
C GLY A 22 4.36 2.77 37.61
N LEU A 23 3.99 1.85 36.70
CA LEU A 23 4.55 1.75 35.37
C LEU A 23 3.45 2.12 34.36
N VAL A 24 3.75 3.07 33.49
CA VAL A 24 2.85 3.47 32.41
C VAL A 24 3.52 3.13 31.08
N ALA A 25 2.79 2.44 30.21
CA ALA A 25 3.28 2.18 28.85
C ALA A 25 3.42 3.51 28.10
N PRO A 26 4.56 3.83 27.48
CA PRO A 26 4.72 5.05 26.70
C PRO A 26 4.01 4.96 25.33
N THR A 27 3.63 3.77 24.92
CA THR A 27 3.05 3.43 23.61
C THR A 27 1.89 4.35 23.20
N PRO A 28 0.86 4.63 24.04
CA PRO A 28 -0.24 5.50 23.59
C PRO A 28 0.19 6.93 23.29
N ILE A 29 1.22 7.42 24.01
CA ILE A 29 1.77 8.78 23.79
C ILE A 29 2.60 8.79 22.50
N LEU A 30 3.52 7.83 22.36
CA LEU A 30 4.40 7.75 21.19
C LEU A 30 3.62 7.50 19.89
N HIS A 31 2.62 6.63 19.91
CA HIS A 31 1.79 6.36 18.73
C HIS A 31 1.01 7.60 18.29
N ARG A 32 0.49 8.39 19.24
CA ARG A 32 -0.20 9.65 18.92
C ARG A 32 0.76 10.68 18.31
N LEU A 33 1.97 10.81 18.84
CA LEU A 33 3.00 11.73 18.31
C LEU A 33 3.43 11.33 16.90
N ARG A 34 3.63 10.03 16.65
CA ARG A 34 4.05 9.52 15.33
C ARG A 34 2.94 9.59 14.29
N LEU A 35 1.66 9.46 14.72
CA LEU A 35 0.53 9.46 13.81
C LEU A 35 0.38 10.80 13.07
N ARG A 36 0.62 11.93 13.77
CA ARG A 36 0.52 13.28 13.20
C ARG A 36 1.92 13.83 12.98
N LYS A 37 2.32 13.94 11.73
CA LYS A 37 3.64 14.41 11.31
C LYS A 37 3.71 15.93 11.44
N GLU A 38 4.80 16.40 12.04
CA GLU A 38 5.19 17.79 12.02
C GLU A 38 5.65 18.22 10.61
N PRO A 39 5.68 19.53 10.27
CA PRO A 39 6.05 19.98 8.94
C PRO A 39 7.39 19.43 8.43
N HIS A 40 8.41 19.33 9.28
CA HIS A 40 9.71 18.78 8.88
C HIS A 40 9.66 17.27 8.58
N GLU A 41 8.78 16.51 9.25
CA GLU A 41 8.58 15.08 8.99
C GLU A 41 7.89 14.88 7.64
N LEU A 42 6.89 15.73 7.31
CA LEU A 42 6.26 15.72 5.99
C LEU A 42 7.25 16.04 4.87
N GLU A 43 8.22 16.95 5.10
CA GLU A 43 9.30 17.20 4.12
C GLU A 43 10.16 15.96 3.90
N ARG A 44 10.47 15.20 4.96
CA ARG A 44 11.22 13.95 4.84
C ARG A 44 10.43 12.89 4.07
N LEU A 45 9.14 12.73 4.37
CA LEU A 45 8.26 11.82 3.63
C LEU A 45 8.17 12.20 2.14
N ARG A 46 8.02 13.50 1.82
CA ARG A 46 8.06 13.96 0.42
C ARG A 46 9.37 13.59 -0.28
N GLU A 47 10.48 13.68 0.41
CA GLU A 47 11.79 13.29 -0.16
C GLU A 47 11.87 11.76 -0.39
N ALA A 48 11.41 10.93 0.56
CA ALA A 48 11.34 9.48 0.38
C ALA A 48 10.43 9.12 -0.81
N CYS A 49 9.24 9.74 -0.88
CA CYS A 49 8.28 9.54 -1.98
C CYS A 49 8.83 10.01 -3.34
N ARG A 50 9.60 11.11 -3.38
CA ARG A 50 10.25 11.60 -4.60
C ARG A 50 11.26 10.58 -5.15
N ILE A 51 12.19 10.12 -4.28
CA ILE A 51 13.20 9.13 -4.66
C ILE A 51 12.54 7.82 -5.11
N SER A 52 11.49 7.38 -4.39
CA SER A 52 10.73 6.18 -4.73
C SER A 52 10.01 6.34 -6.08
N SER A 53 9.37 7.49 -6.33
CA SER A 53 8.69 7.78 -7.59
C SER A 53 9.65 7.75 -8.79
N GLU A 54 10.83 8.36 -8.65
CA GLU A 54 11.86 8.34 -9.69
C GLU A 54 12.36 6.92 -9.98
N ALA A 55 12.47 6.06 -8.98
CA ALA A 55 12.86 4.66 -9.16
C ALA A 55 11.77 3.86 -9.91
N HIS A 56 10.48 4.12 -9.65
CA HIS A 56 9.37 3.51 -10.40
C HIS A 56 9.38 3.94 -11.87
N GLU A 57 9.62 5.22 -12.17
CA GLU A 57 9.75 5.70 -13.53
C GLU A 57 10.99 5.11 -14.25
N LEU A 58 12.12 4.96 -13.52
CA LEU A 58 13.30 4.25 -14.04
C LEU A 58 12.93 2.80 -14.35
N ALA A 59 12.32 2.05 -13.41
CA ALA A 59 11.92 0.66 -13.62
C ALA A 59 11.02 0.51 -14.86
N ARG A 60 9.98 1.36 -14.97
CA ARG A 60 9.09 1.36 -16.13
C ARG A 60 9.83 1.62 -17.43
N SER A 61 10.82 2.53 -17.43
CA SER A 61 11.59 2.91 -18.63
C SER A 61 12.51 1.80 -19.14
N ILE A 62 13.10 0.99 -18.25
CA ILE A 62 14.06 -0.05 -18.59
C ILE A 62 13.43 -1.42 -18.85
N THR A 63 12.24 -1.68 -18.28
CA THR A 63 11.58 -2.99 -18.35
C THR A 63 11.25 -3.37 -19.79
N ARG A 64 11.58 -4.61 -20.18
CA ARG A 64 11.25 -5.21 -21.46
C ARG A 64 11.15 -6.74 -21.35
N PRO A 65 10.46 -7.42 -22.27
CA PRO A 65 10.44 -8.87 -22.32
C PRO A 65 11.85 -9.48 -22.31
N GLY A 66 12.00 -10.58 -21.57
CA GLY A 66 13.26 -11.31 -21.42
C GLY A 66 14.17 -10.83 -20.29
N MET A 67 13.90 -9.69 -19.66
CA MET A 67 14.56 -9.31 -18.41
C MET A 67 14.13 -10.23 -17.26
N ASN A 68 14.94 -10.29 -16.21
CA ASN A 68 14.58 -10.94 -14.96
C ASN A 68 14.06 -9.90 -13.94
N GLU A 69 13.11 -10.29 -13.10
CA GLU A 69 12.58 -9.45 -12.01
C GLU A 69 13.71 -8.87 -11.13
N ALA A 70 14.77 -9.67 -10.86
CA ALA A 70 15.95 -9.25 -10.10
C ALA A 70 16.73 -8.11 -10.76
N GLU A 71 16.75 -8.01 -12.10
CA GLU A 71 17.44 -6.92 -12.80
C GLU A 71 16.72 -5.59 -12.58
N VAL A 72 15.37 -5.61 -12.59
CA VAL A 72 14.55 -4.44 -12.32
C VAL A 72 14.68 -4.03 -10.85
N GLN A 73 14.59 -4.98 -9.91
CA GLN A 73 14.83 -4.74 -8.48
C GLN A 73 16.18 -4.07 -8.24
N ALA A 74 17.25 -4.64 -8.78
CA ALA A 74 18.60 -4.11 -8.59
C ALA A 74 18.76 -2.68 -9.10
N ALA A 75 18.12 -2.34 -10.23
CA ALA A 75 18.14 -0.98 -10.78
C ALA A 75 17.43 0.02 -9.86
N MET A 76 16.27 -0.35 -9.32
CA MET A 76 15.51 0.49 -8.38
C MET A 76 16.27 0.72 -7.08
N GLU A 77 16.78 -0.35 -6.46
CA GLU A 77 17.51 -0.25 -5.19
C GLU A 77 18.85 0.50 -5.33
N ALA A 78 19.51 0.39 -6.49
CA ALA A 78 20.67 1.22 -6.82
C ALA A 78 20.28 2.70 -6.93
N HIS A 79 19.12 3.00 -7.52
CA HIS A 79 18.61 4.37 -7.60
C HIS A 79 18.33 4.94 -6.19
N PHE A 80 17.69 4.18 -5.31
CA PHE A 80 17.48 4.61 -3.92
C PHE A 80 18.77 5.04 -3.26
N ARG A 81 19.80 4.20 -3.28
CA ARG A 81 21.10 4.49 -2.66
C ARG A 81 21.85 5.63 -3.32
N SER A 82 21.80 5.74 -4.64
CA SER A 82 22.46 6.80 -5.39
C SER A 82 21.86 8.19 -5.12
N ASN A 83 20.62 8.24 -4.64
CA ASN A 83 19.90 9.46 -4.30
C ASN A 83 19.83 9.74 -2.78
N GLY A 84 20.65 9.05 -1.98
CA GLY A 84 20.83 9.35 -0.56
C GLY A 84 19.87 8.61 0.38
N ALA A 85 19.10 7.64 -0.11
CA ALA A 85 18.36 6.74 0.76
C ALA A 85 19.29 5.65 1.33
N ARG A 86 18.98 5.16 2.54
CA ARG A 86 19.70 4.05 3.16
C ARG A 86 19.46 2.71 2.45
N GLY A 87 18.41 2.62 1.62
CA GLY A 87 18.02 1.44 0.86
C GLY A 87 16.50 1.29 0.77
N PRO A 88 16.00 0.11 0.40
CA PRO A 88 14.57 -0.16 0.40
C PRO A 88 14.00 -0.11 1.82
N ALA A 89 12.77 0.36 1.94
CA ALA A 89 12.02 0.45 3.21
C ALA A 89 11.54 -0.94 3.69
N TYR A 90 11.31 -1.83 2.74
CA TYR A 90 10.87 -3.22 2.91
C TYR A 90 11.43 -4.08 1.79
N GLY A 91 11.21 -5.39 1.82
CA GLY A 91 11.59 -6.28 0.73
C GLY A 91 10.82 -5.92 -0.54
N SER A 92 11.52 -5.34 -1.52
CA SER A 92 10.91 -4.93 -2.79
C SER A 92 10.18 -6.09 -3.45
N ILE A 93 8.97 -5.84 -3.94
CA ILE A 93 8.16 -6.78 -4.71
C ILE A 93 8.29 -6.37 -6.18
N VAL A 94 8.78 -7.30 -7.01
CA VAL A 94 8.88 -7.13 -8.46
C VAL A 94 8.31 -8.39 -9.10
N ALA A 95 7.04 -8.35 -9.47
CA ALA A 95 6.23 -9.52 -9.74
C ALA A 95 5.64 -9.50 -11.16
N GLY A 96 6.14 -10.38 -12.05
CA GLY A 96 5.66 -10.55 -13.42
C GLY A 96 4.54 -11.59 -13.53
N GLY A 97 3.53 -11.32 -14.34
CA GLY A 97 2.42 -12.25 -14.63
C GLY A 97 1.70 -12.73 -13.37
N ASP A 98 1.47 -14.04 -13.21
CA ASP A 98 0.76 -14.63 -12.04
C ASP A 98 1.47 -14.38 -10.70
N ASN A 99 2.79 -14.08 -10.69
CA ASN A 99 3.50 -13.70 -9.47
C ASN A 99 2.89 -12.43 -8.84
N ALA A 100 2.34 -11.53 -9.64
CA ALA A 100 1.65 -10.33 -9.18
C ALA A 100 0.38 -10.63 -8.35
N CYS A 101 -0.15 -11.85 -8.42
CA CYS A 101 -1.26 -12.30 -7.59
C CYS A 101 -0.83 -12.78 -6.19
N VAL A 102 0.47 -12.81 -5.89
CA VAL A 102 1.01 -13.10 -4.56
C VAL A 102 1.34 -11.80 -3.86
N LEU A 103 0.55 -11.41 -2.86
CA LEU A 103 0.59 -10.07 -2.24
C LEU A 103 2.00 -9.63 -1.79
N HIS A 104 2.77 -10.54 -1.17
CA HIS A 104 4.12 -10.26 -0.69
C HIS A 104 5.16 -11.13 -1.43
N TYR A 105 5.14 -11.08 -2.77
CA TYR A 105 6.08 -11.78 -3.61
C TYR A 105 7.45 -11.09 -3.57
N THR A 106 8.42 -11.68 -2.89
CA THR A 106 9.77 -11.13 -2.71
C THR A 106 10.87 -12.02 -3.30
N ALA A 107 10.50 -13.10 -3.99
CA ALA A 107 11.49 -13.96 -4.63
C ALA A 107 12.20 -13.26 -5.80
N ASN A 108 11.46 -12.51 -6.61
CA ASN A 108 11.95 -11.63 -7.69
C ASN A 108 12.97 -12.33 -8.60
N THR A 109 12.69 -13.56 -9.04
CA THR A 109 13.66 -14.38 -9.79
C THR A 109 13.14 -14.87 -11.14
N ALA A 110 11.89 -14.57 -11.48
CA ALA A 110 11.28 -15.02 -12.70
C ALA A 110 11.67 -14.15 -13.91
N PRO A 111 11.75 -14.74 -15.11
CA PRO A 111 11.86 -13.96 -16.34
C PRO A 111 10.54 -13.30 -16.70
N LEU A 112 10.58 -12.04 -17.11
CA LEU A 112 9.44 -11.27 -17.60
C LEU A 112 9.08 -11.68 -19.03
N GLN A 113 7.84 -12.10 -19.25
CA GLN A 113 7.38 -12.55 -20.56
C GLN A 113 6.73 -11.42 -21.37
N ASP A 114 6.68 -11.58 -22.67
CA ASP A 114 5.88 -10.73 -23.54
C ASP A 114 4.39 -10.93 -23.26
N GLY A 115 3.67 -9.85 -22.99
CA GLY A 115 2.25 -9.90 -22.61
C GLY A 115 1.98 -9.93 -21.11
N ASP A 116 2.99 -10.13 -20.25
CA ASP A 116 2.85 -10.02 -18.80
C ASP A 116 2.58 -8.57 -18.36
N LEU A 117 1.89 -8.42 -17.25
CA LEU A 117 1.99 -7.23 -16.40
C LEU A 117 3.17 -7.39 -15.45
N LEU A 118 3.82 -6.30 -15.10
CA LEU A 118 4.78 -6.19 -14.01
C LEU A 118 4.18 -5.31 -12.91
N LEU A 119 3.92 -5.90 -11.76
CA LEU A 119 3.57 -5.20 -10.54
C LEU A 119 4.86 -4.97 -9.74
N ILE A 120 5.14 -3.73 -9.42
CA ILE A 120 6.26 -3.34 -8.55
C ILE A 120 5.67 -2.64 -7.33
N ASP A 121 6.03 -3.14 -6.14
CA ASP A 121 5.72 -2.54 -4.86
C ASP A 121 7.05 -2.34 -4.13
N ALA A 122 7.50 -1.09 -4.10
CA ALA A 122 8.80 -0.72 -3.58
C ALA A 122 8.86 0.76 -3.21
N GLY A 123 9.43 1.03 -2.05
CA GLY A 123 9.74 2.36 -1.58
C GLY A 123 11.09 2.42 -0.89
N CYS A 124 11.67 3.60 -0.77
CA CYS A 124 12.93 3.79 -0.09
C CYS A 124 12.75 4.23 1.37
N SER A 125 13.75 3.90 2.20
CA SER A 125 13.93 4.43 3.56
C SER A 125 15.07 5.44 3.57
N LEU A 126 14.84 6.60 4.13
CA LEU A 126 15.87 7.61 4.33
C LEU A 126 16.77 7.26 5.53
N GLU A 127 17.90 7.94 5.69
CA GLU A 127 18.84 7.73 6.82
C GLU A 127 18.19 8.00 8.19
N ASP A 128 17.20 8.87 8.24
CA ASP A 128 16.40 9.21 9.43
C ASP A 128 15.10 8.39 9.56
N TYR A 129 14.99 7.27 8.78
CA TYR A 129 13.94 6.27 8.84
C TYR A 129 12.57 6.69 8.30
N TYR A 130 12.41 7.81 7.64
CA TYR A 130 11.17 8.10 6.91
C TYR A 130 11.12 7.29 5.62
N ASN A 131 9.95 6.73 5.33
CA ASN A 131 9.73 5.76 4.25
C ASN A 131 8.79 6.32 3.19
N GLY A 132 8.98 5.86 1.95
CA GLY A 132 7.97 5.91 0.91
C GLY A 132 7.43 4.50 0.64
N ASP A 133 6.20 4.44 0.11
CA ASP A 133 5.52 3.20 -0.24
C ASP A 133 4.73 3.39 -1.54
N ILE A 134 5.08 2.68 -2.59
CA ILE A 134 4.47 2.86 -3.90
C ILE A 134 4.27 1.52 -4.59
N THR A 135 3.06 1.28 -5.06
CA THR A 135 2.83 0.22 -6.04
C THR A 135 2.44 0.79 -7.39
N ARG A 136 3.09 0.30 -8.45
CA ARG A 136 2.71 0.52 -9.85
C ARG A 136 2.66 -0.79 -10.61
N THR A 137 1.68 -0.88 -11.51
CA THR A 137 1.52 -2.02 -12.42
C THR A 137 1.53 -1.52 -13.85
N PHE A 138 2.30 -2.14 -14.73
CA PHE A 138 2.38 -1.75 -16.14
C PHE A 138 2.71 -2.96 -17.04
N PRO A 139 2.33 -2.93 -18.34
CA PRO A 139 2.64 -4.03 -19.25
C PRO A 139 4.13 -4.08 -19.59
N VAL A 140 4.73 -5.27 -19.49
CA VAL A 140 6.16 -5.52 -19.76
C VAL A 140 6.54 -5.10 -21.18
N ASN A 141 5.66 -5.33 -22.16
CA ASN A 141 5.86 -4.97 -23.56
C ASN A 141 5.36 -3.56 -23.94
N GLY A 142 4.83 -2.80 -22.95
CA GLY A 142 4.30 -1.45 -23.13
C GLY A 142 2.88 -1.37 -23.70
N ARG A 143 2.13 -2.49 -23.75
CA ARG A 143 0.74 -2.51 -24.24
C ARG A 143 -0.13 -3.43 -23.39
N PHE A 144 -1.22 -2.90 -22.86
CA PHE A 144 -2.23 -3.71 -22.20
C PHE A 144 -3.00 -4.58 -23.21
N THR A 145 -3.35 -5.81 -22.82
CA THR A 145 -4.46 -6.53 -23.47
C THR A 145 -5.79 -5.83 -23.13
N ALA A 146 -6.90 -6.25 -23.75
CA ALA A 146 -8.21 -5.68 -23.43
C ALA A 146 -8.58 -5.92 -21.96
N GLU A 147 -8.40 -7.15 -21.48
CA GLU A 147 -8.71 -7.59 -20.12
C GLU A 147 -7.83 -6.88 -19.07
N GLN A 148 -6.53 -6.79 -19.34
CA GLN A 148 -5.59 -6.06 -18.47
C GLN A 148 -5.99 -4.59 -18.36
N ARG A 149 -6.35 -3.95 -19.47
CA ARG A 149 -6.78 -2.55 -19.51
C ARG A 149 -8.08 -2.33 -18.72
N GLU A 150 -9.05 -3.24 -18.85
CA GLU A 150 -10.33 -3.15 -18.14
C GLU A 150 -10.11 -3.24 -16.62
N LEU A 151 -9.38 -4.25 -16.14
CA LEU A 151 -9.05 -4.39 -14.71
C LEU A 151 -8.17 -3.25 -14.20
N TYR A 152 -7.17 -2.80 -14.99
CA TYR A 152 -6.32 -1.66 -14.61
C TYR A 152 -7.14 -0.38 -14.45
N SER A 153 -8.05 -0.12 -15.40
CA SER A 153 -8.92 1.06 -15.37
C SER A 153 -9.84 1.05 -14.15
N LEU A 154 -10.37 -0.13 -13.80
CA LEU A 154 -11.21 -0.30 -12.61
C LEU A 154 -10.43 -0.06 -11.31
N VAL A 155 -9.21 -0.61 -11.19
CA VAL A 155 -8.36 -0.37 -10.01
C VAL A 155 -7.95 1.10 -9.92
N LEU A 156 -7.64 1.73 -11.06
CA LEU A 156 -7.29 3.16 -11.10
C LEU A 156 -8.47 4.05 -10.65
N GLU A 157 -9.67 3.78 -11.14
CA GLU A 157 -10.90 4.49 -10.74
C GLU A 157 -11.15 4.35 -9.22
N ALA A 158 -11.04 3.13 -8.70
CA ALA A 158 -11.19 2.86 -7.27
C ALA A 158 -10.14 3.60 -6.43
N GLN A 159 -8.89 3.64 -6.91
CA GLN A 159 -7.79 4.30 -6.22
C GLN A 159 -7.96 5.82 -6.23
N GLU A 160 -8.30 6.43 -7.34
CA GLU A 160 -8.53 7.87 -7.45
C GLU A 160 -9.73 8.33 -6.62
N ALA A 161 -10.82 7.56 -6.61
CA ALA A 161 -11.98 7.85 -5.77
C ALA A 161 -11.66 7.71 -4.28
N ALA A 162 -10.89 6.69 -3.89
CA ALA A 162 -10.45 6.50 -2.51
C ALA A 162 -9.52 7.62 -2.04
N VAL A 163 -8.60 8.10 -2.88
CA VAL A 163 -7.77 9.28 -2.60
C VAL A 163 -8.63 10.52 -2.42
N ALA A 164 -9.64 10.73 -3.27
CA ALA A 164 -10.49 11.92 -3.25
C ALA A 164 -11.29 12.09 -1.93
N VAL A 165 -11.54 11.01 -1.18
CA VAL A 165 -12.24 11.09 0.12
C VAL A 165 -11.29 11.27 1.31
N VAL A 166 -9.98 11.29 1.08
CA VAL A 166 -9.00 11.61 2.13
C VAL A 166 -9.07 13.09 2.45
N ALA A 167 -9.64 13.42 3.61
CA ALA A 167 -9.78 14.80 4.08
C ALA A 167 -9.91 14.83 5.62
N PRO A 168 -9.68 15.98 6.27
CA PRO A 168 -9.93 16.13 7.70
C PRO A 168 -11.36 15.74 8.07
N GLY A 169 -11.50 14.90 9.10
CA GLY A 169 -12.78 14.36 9.56
C GLY A 169 -13.27 13.12 8.80
N GLY A 170 -12.69 12.79 7.64
CA GLY A 170 -12.86 11.49 6.99
C GLY A 170 -12.28 10.35 7.85
N THR A 171 -12.34 9.11 7.38
CA THR A 171 -11.80 7.95 8.10
C THR A 171 -11.09 6.99 7.14
N ALA A 172 -10.10 6.24 7.62
CA ALA A 172 -9.46 5.18 6.83
C ALA A 172 -10.46 4.08 6.42
N GLU A 173 -11.54 3.89 7.20
CA GLU A 173 -12.63 2.97 6.86
C GLU A 173 -13.41 3.47 5.64
N ALA A 174 -13.75 4.77 5.58
CA ALA A 174 -14.42 5.37 4.42
C ALA A 174 -13.57 5.32 3.14
N VAL A 175 -12.24 5.46 3.26
CA VAL A 175 -11.30 5.28 2.13
C VAL A 175 -11.40 3.86 1.59
N HIS A 176 -11.37 2.85 2.48
CA HIS A 176 -11.52 1.45 2.09
C HIS A 176 -12.89 1.16 1.46
N ASP A 177 -13.97 1.60 2.09
CA ASP A 177 -15.34 1.32 1.64
C ASP A 177 -15.60 1.94 0.25
N THR A 178 -15.02 3.12 -0.02
CA THR A 178 -15.11 3.77 -1.33
C THR A 178 -14.44 2.92 -2.41
N ALA A 179 -13.18 2.50 -2.19
CA ALA A 179 -12.48 1.64 -3.15
C ALA A 179 -13.18 0.30 -3.34
N LEU A 180 -13.57 -0.34 -2.24
CA LEU A 180 -14.23 -1.65 -2.26
C LEU A 180 -15.52 -1.62 -3.07
N ARG A 181 -16.37 -0.60 -2.88
CA ARG A 181 -17.62 -0.48 -3.60
C ARG A 181 -17.41 -0.39 -5.11
N ILE A 182 -16.49 0.47 -5.55
CA ILE A 182 -16.18 0.65 -6.98
C ILE A 182 -15.63 -0.65 -7.57
N LEU A 183 -14.71 -1.32 -6.85
CA LEU A 183 -14.18 -2.61 -7.31
C LEU A 183 -15.28 -3.67 -7.45
N VAL A 184 -16.18 -3.78 -6.48
CA VAL A 184 -17.28 -4.77 -6.54
C VAL A 184 -18.27 -4.44 -7.65
N GLU A 185 -18.66 -3.17 -7.82
CA GLU A 185 -19.53 -2.72 -8.92
C GLU A 185 -18.93 -3.09 -10.28
N GLY A 186 -17.66 -2.73 -10.51
CA GLY A 186 -16.96 -3.03 -11.75
C GLY A 186 -16.76 -4.54 -11.99
N LEU A 187 -16.48 -5.32 -10.94
CA LEU A 187 -16.38 -6.79 -11.07
C LEU A 187 -17.72 -7.43 -11.43
N VAL A 188 -18.84 -6.89 -10.95
CA VAL A 188 -20.20 -7.34 -11.37
C VAL A 188 -20.44 -6.98 -12.83
N ASP A 189 -20.10 -5.76 -13.25
CA ASP A 189 -20.26 -5.30 -14.64
C ASP A 189 -19.42 -6.12 -15.62
N LEU A 190 -18.22 -6.56 -15.20
CA LEU A 190 -17.34 -7.44 -15.98
C LEU A 190 -17.77 -8.92 -15.94
N GLY A 191 -18.77 -9.27 -15.12
CA GLY A 191 -19.24 -10.64 -14.95
C GLY A 191 -18.28 -11.55 -14.16
N LEU A 192 -17.35 -10.95 -13.41
CA LEU A 192 -16.41 -11.64 -12.52
C LEU A 192 -17.02 -11.90 -11.12
N LEU A 193 -18.10 -11.20 -10.78
CA LEU A 193 -18.96 -11.45 -9.62
C LEU A 193 -20.43 -11.45 -10.05
N ILE A 194 -21.28 -12.17 -9.31
CA ILE A 194 -22.75 -12.22 -9.51
C ILE A 194 -23.46 -11.88 -8.20
N GLY A 195 -24.45 -11.00 -8.26
CA GLY A 195 -25.32 -10.63 -7.16
C GLY A 195 -25.48 -9.12 -7.03
N ASP A 196 -26.24 -8.70 -6.02
CA ASP A 196 -26.29 -7.28 -5.67
C ASP A 196 -25.05 -6.86 -4.90
N VAL A 197 -24.60 -5.64 -5.13
CA VAL A 197 -23.32 -5.12 -4.60
C VAL A 197 -23.28 -5.15 -3.07
N ASP A 198 -24.34 -4.73 -2.40
CA ASP A 198 -24.39 -4.68 -0.95
C ASP A 198 -24.29 -6.08 -0.33
N GLY A 199 -25.04 -7.05 -0.92
CA GLY A 199 -24.96 -8.45 -0.48
C GLY A 199 -23.59 -9.09 -0.72
N ILE A 200 -22.91 -8.78 -1.84
CA ILE A 200 -21.55 -9.25 -2.13
C ILE A 200 -20.58 -8.71 -1.08
N ILE A 201 -20.67 -7.41 -0.73
CA ILE A 201 -19.82 -6.77 0.27
C ILE A 201 -20.08 -7.38 1.65
N GLU A 202 -21.34 -7.52 2.04
CA GLU A 202 -21.72 -8.06 3.37
C GLU A 202 -21.24 -9.51 3.57
N ARG A 203 -21.40 -10.37 2.56
CA ARG A 203 -20.92 -11.76 2.61
C ARG A 203 -19.42 -11.91 2.41
N GLY A 204 -18.77 -10.89 1.82
CA GLY A 204 -17.36 -10.93 1.49
C GLY A 204 -17.04 -11.80 0.26
N ASP A 205 -17.96 -11.96 -0.66
CA ASP A 205 -17.83 -12.79 -1.86
C ASP A 205 -16.70 -12.29 -2.79
N TYR A 206 -16.33 -11.01 -2.70
CA TYR A 206 -15.24 -10.37 -3.44
C TYR A 206 -13.84 -10.79 -2.98
N ARG A 207 -13.68 -11.37 -1.79
CA ARG A 207 -12.38 -11.55 -1.12
C ARG A 207 -11.41 -12.48 -1.85
N HIS A 208 -11.88 -13.29 -2.75
CA HIS A 208 -11.01 -14.11 -3.60
C HIS A 208 -10.31 -13.31 -4.70
N LEU A 209 -10.79 -12.09 -5.02
CA LEU A 209 -10.21 -11.16 -5.99
C LEU A 209 -9.55 -9.94 -5.34
N TYR A 210 -10.03 -9.53 -4.14
CA TYR A 210 -9.50 -8.41 -3.35
C TYR A 210 -9.49 -8.77 -1.86
N MET A 211 -8.34 -9.16 -1.31
CA MET A 211 -8.23 -9.81 -0.01
C MET A 211 -7.54 -8.98 1.08
N HIS A 212 -7.14 -7.72 0.80
CA HIS A 212 -6.46 -6.86 1.76
C HIS A 212 -7.20 -5.54 2.01
N ARG A 213 -6.74 -4.76 2.98
CA ARG A 213 -7.25 -3.41 3.23
C ARG A 213 -6.68 -2.43 2.21
N THR A 214 -7.35 -1.28 2.03
CA THR A 214 -6.96 -0.28 1.04
C THR A 214 -5.82 0.62 1.53
N GLY A 215 -5.24 0.40 2.71
CA GLY A 215 -4.13 1.21 3.17
C GLY A 215 -3.78 1.05 4.64
N HIS A 216 -2.67 1.67 5.02
CA HIS A 216 -2.12 1.71 6.36
C HIS A 216 -1.44 3.07 6.64
N TRP A 217 -1.13 3.34 7.92
CA TRP A 217 -0.33 4.51 8.29
C TRP A 217 1.10 4.35 7.79
N LEU A 218 1.70 5.47 7.38
CA LEU A 218 3.07 5.55 6.89
C LEU A 218 3.87 6.59 7.69
N GLY A 219 5.17 6.34 7.92
CA GLY A 219 6.05 7.28 8.60
C GLY A 219 7.45 6.73 8.84
N LEU A 220 7.85 6.64 10.13
CA LEU A 220 9.13 6.06 10.55
C LEU A 220 9.18 4.54 10.37
N ASP A 221 8.05 3.90 10.32
CA ASP A 221 7.89 2.52 9.84
C ASP A 221 6.98 2.55 8.61
N VAL A 222 7.13 1.58 7.69
CA VAL A 222 6.27 1.43 6.52
C VAL A 222 4.83 1.17 6.97
N HIS A 223 4.63 0.17 7.84
CA HIS A 223 3.39 -0.02 8.58
C HIS A 223 3.49 0.76 9.90
N ASP A 224 3.26 2.07 9.84
CA ASP A 224 3.46 2.93 10.99
C ASP A 224 2.34 2.77 12.04
N VAL A 225 2.66 3.21 13.25
CA VAL A 225 1.78 3.09 14.40
C VAL A 225 0.69 4.16 14.38
N GLY A 226 -0.48 3.79 14.89
CA GLY A 226 -1.63 4.70 15.00
C GLY A 226 -2.92 3.93 15.19
N ALA A 227 -3.88 4.53 15.88
CA ALA A 227 -5.18 3.92 16.05
C ALA A 227 -6.08 4.21 14.84
N TYR A 228 -6.70 3.18 14.31
CA TYR A 228 -7.76 3.31 13.29
C TYR A 228 -9.15 3.53 13.91
N ARG A 229 -9.27 3.31 15.21
CA ARG A 229 -10.53 3.46 15.94
C ARG A 229 -10.29 4.13 17.30
N LEU A 230 -11.26 4.93 17.74
CA LEU A 230 -11.34 5.52 19.08
C LEU A 230 -12.55 4.90 19.80
N GLY A 231 -12.30 3.90 20.63
CA GLY A 231 -13.34 3.02 21.15
C GLY A 231 -14.00 2.24 20.01
N GLU A 232 -15.32 2.34 19.89
CA GLU A 232 -16.09 1.66 18.84
C GLU A 232 -16.22 2.48 17.53
N GLN A 233 -15.81 3.74 17.54
CA GLN A 233 -15.93 4.62 16.37
C GLN A 233 -14.65 4.63 15.54
N PRO A 234 -14.73 4.74 14.19
CA PRO A 234 -13.58 5.01 13.35
C PRO A 234 -12.87 6.29 13.80
N ALA A 235 -11.54 6.29 13.81
CA ALA A 235 -10.77 7.49 14.13
C ALA A 235 -10.85 8.49 12.96
N PRO A 236 -11.15 9.77 13.23
CA PRO A 236 -11.15 10.77 12.17
C PRO A 236 -9.73 11.02 11.69
N LEU A 237 -9.58 11.25 10.39
CA LEU A 237 -8.35 11.74 9.79
C LEU A 237 -8.11 13.19 10.25
N GLU A 238 -6.87 13.49 10.60
CA GLU A 238 -6.45 14.82 11.05
C GLU A 238 -5.28 15.32 10.20
N PRO A 239 -5.11 16.65 10.02
CA PRO A 239 -3.96 17.20 9.33
C PRO A 239 -2.64 16.68 9.90
N GLY A 240 -1.69 16.34 9.02
CA GLY A 240 -0.42 15.72 9.37
C GLY A 240 -0.43 14.20 9.45
N MET A 241 -1.59 13.53 9.35
CA MET A 241 -1.62 12.08 9.16
C MET A 241 -1.22 11.73 7.72
N VAL A 242 -0.52 10.60 7.55
CA VAL A 242 -0.11 10.06 6.25
C VAL A 242 -0.49 8.59 6.20
N LEU A 243 -1.15 8.20 5.10
CA LEU A 243 -1.60 6.82 4.87
C LEU A 243 -1.36 6.43 3.41
N THR A 244 -1.22 5.14 3.17
CA THR A 244 -1.26 4.58 1.80
C THR A 244 -2.68 4.44 1.32
N VAL A 245 -2.90 4.50 0.00
CA VAL A 245 -4.16 4.18 -0.68
C VAL A 245 -3.84 3.24 -1.83
N GLU A 246 -4.10 1.95 -1.63
CA GLU A 246 -3.53 0.83 -2.41
C GLU A 246 -4.54 -0.25 -2.83
N PRO A 247 -5.69 0.06 -3.41
CA PRO A 247 -6.58 -0.98 -3.91
C PRO A 247 -5.92 -1.84 -4.98
N GLY A 248 -6.36 -3.10 -5.10
CA GLY A 248 -5.85 -4.02 -6.10
C GLY A 248 -6.84 -5.12 -6.46
N LEU A 249 -6.59 -5.79 -7.57
CA LEU A 249 -7.32 -6.97 -8.03
C LEU A 249 -6.33 -8.07 -8.44
N TYR A 250 -6.63 -9.30 -8.05
CA TYR A 250 -5.72 -10.43 -8.21
C TYR A 250 -6.47 -11.66 -8.73
N VAL A 251 -6.33 -11.93 -10.00
CA VAL A 251 -6.98 -13.07 -10.69
C VAL A 251 -5.91 -14.13 -10.97
N SER A 252 -5.54 -14.88 -9.93
CA SER A 252 -4.51 -15.90 -10.05
C SER A 252 -4.98 -17.13 -10.86
N ASP A 253 -4.05 -17.77 -11.54
CA ASP A 253 -4.26 -19.08 -12.17
C ASP A 253 -4.74 -20.17 -11.20
N ARG A 254 -4.47 -19.99 -9.89
CA ARG A 254 -4.82 -20.91 -8.80
C ARG A 254 -6.02 -20.49 -7.99
N LEU A 255 -6.77 -19.51 -8.49
CA LEU A 255 -7.90 -18.94 -7.77
C LEU A 255 -8.96 -20.00 -7.46
N SER A 256 -9.43 -20.02 -6.21
CA SER A 256 -10.59 -20.81 -5.80
C SER A 256 -11.82 -19.90 -5.73
N VAL A 257 -12.76 -20.11 -6.60
CA VAL A 257 -13.99 -19.32 -6.66
C VAL A 257 -14.98 -19.81 -5.59
N PRO A 258 -15.59 -18.92 -4.78
CA PRO A 258 -16.61 -19.28 -3.81
C PRO A 258 -17.86 -19.89 -4.47
N GLU A 259 -18.57 -20.74 -3.72
CA GLU A 259 -19.84 -21.33 -4.18
C GLU A 259 -20.85 -20.21 -4.51
N GLY A 260 -21.49 -20.31 -5.66
CA GLY A 260 -22.47 -19.33 -6.14
C GLY A 260 -21.87 -18.15 -6.90
N GLN A 261 -20.54 -18.05 -7.01
CA GLN A 261 -19.88 -17.08 -7.87
C GLN A 261 -19.50 -17.71 -9.22
N PRO A 262 -19.35 -16.90 -10.31
CA PRO A 262 -19.08 -17.41 -11.65
C PRO A 262 -17.68 -17.99 -11.75
N GLU A 263 -17.52 -19.07 -12.54
CA GLU A 263 -16.19 -19.50 -12.98
C GLU A 263 -15.52 -18.38 -13.78
N ILE A 264 -14.24 -18.15 -13.50
CA ILE A 264 -13.47 -17.10 -14.16
C ILE A 264 -12.86 -17.64 -15.44
N ASP A 265 -13.17 -16.98 -16.56
CA ASP A 265 -12.62 -17.28 -17.87
C ASP A 265 -11.08 -17.12 -17.86
N ASP A 266 -10.38 -18.02 -18.56
CA ASP A 266 -8.91 -18.06 -18.59
C ASP A 266 -8.28 -16.75 -19.09
N ARG A 267 -8.98 -15.94 -19.89
CA ARG A 267 -8.51 -14.63 -20.36
C ARG A 267 -8.23 -13.63 -19.24
N TRP A 268 -8.85 -13.81 -18.06
CA TRP A 268 -8.65 -12.97 -16.89
C TRP A 268 -7.55 -13.46 -15.95
N LYS A 269 -7.13 -14.71 -16.09
CA LYS A 269 -6.18 -15.34 -15.20
C LYS A 269 -4.76 -14.81 -15.38
N GLY A 270 -3.97 -14.86 -14.30
CA GLY A 270 -2.60 -14.35 -14.26
C GLY A 270 -2.52 -12.82 -14.25
N ILE A 271 -3.63 -12.10 -13.98
CA ILE A 271 -3.66 -10.64 -13.89
C ILE A 271 -3.69 -10.22 -12.42
N GLY A 272 -2.59 -9.64 -11.95
CA GLY A 272 -2.49 -8.98 -10.65
C GLY A 272 -2.19 -7.49 -10.83
N ILE A 273 -3.01 -6.63 -10.23
CA ILE A 273 -2.89 -5.17 -10.34
C ILE A 273 -3.07 -4.56 -8.96
N ARG A 274 -2.13 -3.72 -8.54
CA ARG A 274 -2.23 -2.79 -7.41
C ARG A 274 -1.75 -1.42 -7.87
N ILE A 275 -2.43 -0.37 -7.43
CA ILE A 275 -2.04 1.02 -7.63
C ILE A 275 -2.08 1.69 -6.26
N GLU A 276 -0.95 2.22 -5.83
CA GLU A 276 -0.77 2.74 -4.47
C GLU A 276 -0.09 4.10 -4.50
N ASP A 277 -0.63 5.01 -3.70
CA ASP A 277 -0.01 6.30 -3.41
C ASP A 277 0.06 6.55 -1.91
N ASP A 278 1.10 7.28 -1.50
CA ASP A 278 1.23 7.88 -0.18
C ASP A 278 0.47 9.20 -0.14
N VAL A 279 -0.47 9.33 0.79
CA VAL A 279 -1.38 10.47 0.85
C VAL A 279 -1.31 11.14 2.22
N ALA A 280 -0.93 12.42 2.24
CA ALA A 280 -0.92 13.24 3.44
C ALA A 280 -2.25 14.00 3.59
N VAL A 281 -2.82 13.98 4.80
CA VAL A 281 -3.99 14.80 5.15
C VAL A 281 -3.52 16.24 5.39
N THR A 282 -4.11 17.20 4.68
CA THR A 282 -3.84 18.63 4.82
C THR A 282 -4.95 19.33 5.63
N GLU A 283 -4.85 20.63 5.86
CA GLU A 283 -5.89 21.40 6.57
C GLU A 283 -7.25 21.42 5.84
N THR A 284 -7.27 21.25 4.52
CA THR A 284 -8.47 21.40 3.70
C THR A 284 -8.79 20.22 2.78
N GLY A 285 -7.97 19.16 2.81
CA GLY A 285 -8.11 18.00 1.93
C GLY A 285 -6.91 17.09 2.07
N HIS A 286 -6.22 16.79 0.95
CA HIS A 286 -5.06 15.92 0.92
C HIS A 286 -3.97 16.39 -0.05
N GLU A 287 -2.79 15.81 0.08
CA GLU A 287 -1.67 15.91 -0.85
C GLU A 287 -1.19 14.49 -1.19
N VAL A 288 -1.10 14.16 -2.47
CA VAL A 288 -0.50 12.90 -2.95
C VAL A 288 1.01 13.10 -3.02
N LEU A 289 1.75 12.52 -2.07
CA LEU A 289 3.21 12.68 -1.96
C LEU A 289 3.95 11.97 -3.10
N THR A 290 3.34 10.95 -3.69
CA THR A 290 3.87 10.10 -4.75
C THR A 290 3.37 10.46 -6.15
N ALA A 291 2.84 11.68 -6.33
CA ALA A 291 2.30 12.15 -7.61
C ALA A 291 3.32 12.13 -8.77
N GLY A 292 4.63 12.02 -8.46
CA GLY A 292 5.69 11.86 -9.44
C GLY A 292 5.72 10.49 -10.13
N ALA A 293 5.17 9.45 -9.50
CA ALA A 293 5.01 8.12 -10.11
C ALA A 293 3.73 8.09 -10.95
N LEU A 294 3.86 8.07 -12.26
CA LEU A 294 2.73 8.08 -13.19
C LEU A 294 1.85 6.84 -13.01
N LYS A 295 0.51 6.98 -13.24
CA LYS A 295 -0.45 5.87 -13.10
C LYS A 295 -1.57 5.88 -14.14
N SER A 296 -1.71 6.89 -14.98
CA SER A 296 -2.74 6.86 -16.02
C SER A 296 -2.49 5.74 -17.03
N VAL A 297 -3.56 5.16 -17.59
CA VAL A 297 -3.44 4.10 -18.63
C VAL A 297 -2.50 4.54 -19.74
N ALA A 298 -2.65 5.78 -20.23
CA ALA A 298 -1.81 6.32 -21.30
C ALA A 298 -0.33 6.45 -20.91
N ALA A 299 -0.02 6.68 -19.63
CA ALA A 299 1.36 6.75 -19.16
C ALA A 299 1.98 5.35 -18.99
N MET A 300 1.18 4.33 -18.70
CA MET A 300 1.66 2.95 -18.56
C MET A 300 1.95 2.30 -19.92
N GLU A 301 1.34 2.77 -20.98
CA GLU A 301 1.63 2.33 -22.35
C GLU A 301 2.78 3.13 -23.00
N ARG A 302 3.50 2.47 -23.94
CA ARG A 302 4.67 3.04 -24.64
C ARG A 302 4.48 2.94 -26.15
#